data_4a97bc73002807f023cbd47ca16eaf9a
#
_entry.id   4a97bc73002807f023cbd47ca16eaf9a
#
_cell.length_a   1.000
_cell.length_b   1.000
_cell.length_c   1.000
_cell.angle_alpha   90.00
_cell.angle_beta   90.00
_cell.angle_gamma   90.00
#
_symmetry.space_group_name_H-M   'P 1'
#
loop_
_entity.id
_entity.type
_entity.pdbx_description
1 polymer ?
#
loop_
_entity_poly.entity_id
_entity_poly.type
_entity_poly.pdbx_seq_one_letter_code
_entity_poly.pdbx_strand_id
1 'polypeptide(L)'
;DSFFKMATWLEPFANLAGFEETRFPESWTVFYWAWWVVYAPFVGLFVARISRGRTIREMVLGTMIYGTFGSILFFGILGNFGLYLQLSGQFDVIGFMNEHGAPAAIIAILEQLPLAKMMIGVFTVLAIIFLATTFDSSSFILAAVVQKKIQSEPLRWNRLFWAFTLCLLPMVLMFVGDLETLQTASIVAAFPVIFIMALLAWSFIKAATVDIRTSKHYHSSTIYIHTKNTDDE
;
A
#
# COMPACT_ATOMS: atom_id res chain seq x y z
N ASP A 1 -15.95 -18.84 1.76
CA ASP A 1 -14.88 -19.78 1.40
C ASP A 1 -14.80 -20.05 -0.11
N SER A 2 -15.88 -20.51 -0.78
CA SER A 2 -15.82 -20.89 -2.20
C SER A 2 -15.49 -19.73 -3.15
N PHE A 3 -16.00 -18.54 -2.90
CA PHE A 3 -15.68 -17.36 -3.72
C PHE A 3 -14.21 -16.96 -3.57
N PHE A 4 -13.71 -17.05 -2.35
CA PHE A 4 -12.32 -16.71 -2.03
C PHE A 4 -11.34 -17.71 -2.64
N LYS A 5 -11.64 -19.00 -2.55
CA LYS A 5 -10.89 -20.10 -3.18
C LYS A 5 -10.82 -19.95 -4.70
N MET A 6 -11.91 -19.49 -5.34
CA MET A 6 -11.96 -19.23 -6.77
C MET A 6 -11.18 -17.99 -7.20
N ALA A 7 -11.15 -16.95 -6.34
CA ALA A 7 -10.53 -15.67 -6.68
C ALA A 7 -9.00 -15.65 -6.48
N THR A 8 -8.44 -16.51 -5.64
CA THR A 8 -7.03 -16.38 -5.27
C THR A 8 -6.08 -17.24 -6.09
N TRP A 9 -6.53 -18.24 -6.83
CA TRP A 9 -5.63 -19.17 -7.56
C TRP A 9 -4.48 -19.72 -6.69
N LEU A 10 -4.49 -19.40 -5.41
CA LEU A 10 -3.46 -19.69 -4.43
C LEU A 10 -3.74 -21.00 -3.69
N GLU A 11 -4.93 -21.59 -3.89
CA GLU A 11 -5.31 -22.82 -3.21
C GLU A 11 -4.28 -23.96 -3.38
N PRO A 12 -3.71 -24.21 -4.59
CA PRO A 12 -2.68 -25.22 -4.73
C PRO A 12 -1.40 -24.89 -3.94
N PHE A 13 -1.05 -23.62 -3.82
CA PHE A 13 0.12 -23.17 -3.04
C PHE A 13 -0.16 -23.14 -1.55
N ALA A 14 -1.36 -22.76 -1.14
CA ALA A 14 -1.80 -22.76 0.24
C ALA A 14 -1.81 -24.20 0.81
N ASN A 15 -2.30 -25.16 0.04
CA ASN A 15 -2.31 -26.58 0.43
C ASN A 15 -0.90 -27.16 0.53
N LEU A 16 0.00 -26.81 -0.41
CA LEU A 16 1.40 -27.24 -0.38
C LEU A 16 2.15 -26.71 0.85
N ALA A 17 1.80 -25.53 1.35
CA ALA A 17 2.47 -24.87 2.48
C ALA A 17 1.75 -25.08 3.82
N GLY A 18 0.61 -25.80 3.87
CA GLY A 18 -0.18 -25.99 5.10
C GLY A 18 -0.90 -24.72 5.58
N PHE A 19 -1.12 -23.73 4.70
CA PHE A 19 -1.77 -22.47 5.05
C PHE A 19 -3.27 -22.60 5.34
N GLU A 20 -3.91 -23.71 5.00
CA GLU A 20 -5.32 -23.96 5.33
C GLU A 20 -5.57 -23.95 6.84
N GLU A 21 -4.66 -24.53 7.62
CA GLU A 21 -4.78 -24.60 9.08
C GLU A 21 -4.63 -23.22 9.74
N THR A 22 -3.84 -22.33 9.13
CA THR A 22 -3.53 -21.00 9.71
C THR A 22 -4.50 -19.91 9.24
N ARG A 23 -5.34 -20.16 8.26
CA ARG A 23 -6.19 -19.16 7.58
C ARG A 23 -5.43 -17.91 7.14
N PHE A 24 -4.16 -18.08 6.81
CA PHE A 24 -3.27 -16.98 6.44
C PHE A 24 -3.80 -16.15 5.26
N PRO A 25 -4.32 -16.74 4.15
CA PRO A 25 -4.85 -15.98 3.04
C PRO A 25 -6.03 -15.08 3.44
N GLU A 26 -6.95 -15.58 4.26
CA GLU A 26 -8.11 -14.81 4.72
C GLU A 26 -7.71 -13.66 5.63
N SER A 27 -6.83 -13.93 6.58
CA SER A 27 -6.43 -12.96 7.60
C SER A 27 -5.49 -11.90 7.06
N TRP A 28 -4.59 -12.24 6.14
CA TRP A 28 -3.54 -11.35 5.68
C TRP A 28 -3.66 -10.93 4.22
N THR A 29 -3.87 -11.86 3.29
CA THR A 29 -3.91 -11.51 1.86
C THR A 29 -5.14 -10.66 1.54
N VAL A 30 -6.33 -11.06 2.00
CA VAL A 30 -7.56 -10.27 1.81
C VAL A 30 -7.44 -8.91 2.46
N PHE A 31 -6.95 -8.89 3.70
CA PHE A 31 -6.76 -7.64 4.43
C PHE A 31 -5.81 -6.68 3.70
N TYR A 32 -4.64 -7.12 3.24
CA TYR A 32 -3.70 -6.27 2.53
C TYR A 32 -4.26 -5.73 1.21
N TRP A 33 -4.96 -6.56 0.43
CA TRP A 33 -5.61 -6.10 -0.78
C TRP A 33 -6.71 -5.08 -0.49
N ALA A 34 -7.56 -5.34 0.50
CA ALA A 34 -8.61 -4.41 0.94
C ALA A 34 -8.02 -3.09 1.43
N TRP A 35 -6.98 -3.14 2.25
CA TRP A 35 -6.26 -1.97 2.73
C TRP A 35 -5.74 -1.10 1.57
N TRP A 36 -5.06 -1.71 0.60
CA TRP A 36 -4.54 -0.98 -0.55
C TRP A 36 -5.65 -0.37 -1.41
N VAL A 37 -6.75 -1.05 -1.61
CA VAL A 37 -7.91 -0.53 -2.34
C VAL A 37 -8.49 0.70 -1.65
N VAL A 38 -8.67 0.66 -0.33
CA VAL A 38 -9.19 1.80 0.44
C VAL A 38 -8.21 2.97 0.41
N TYR A 39 -6.92 2.68 0.50
CA TYR A 39 -5.89 3.69 0.60
C TYR A 39 -5.50 4.31 -0.76
N ALA A 40 -5.69 3.58 -1.86
CA ALA A 40 -5.24 3.97 -3.19
C ALA A 40 -5.78 5.32 -3.68
N PRO A 41 -7.08 5.68 -3.57
CA PRO A 41 -7.58 6.98 -4.01
C PRO A 41 -6.93 8.13 -3.25
N PHE A 42 -6.70 7.92 -1.97
CA PHE A 42 -6.08 8.89 -1.08
C PHE A 42 -4.61 9.13 -1.44
N VAL A 43 -3.82 8.06 -1.54
CA VAL A 43 -2.42 8.13 -1.98
C VAL A 43 -2.31 8.67 -3.40
N GLY A 44 -3.23 8.31 -4.28
CA GLY A 44 -3.29 8.83 -5.64
C GLY A 44 -3.39 10.36 -5.69
N LEU A 45 -4.20 10.98 -4.84
CA LEU A 45 -4.28 12.44 -4.72
C LEU A 45 -2.96 13.05 -4.24
N PHE A 46 -2.31 12.43 -3.27
CA PHE A 46 -1.01 12.88 -2.79
C PHE A 46 0.06 12.76 -3.87
N VAL A 47 0.17 11.60 -4.51
CA VAL A 47 1.15 11.35 -5.57
C VAL A 47 0.94 12.30 -6.75
N ALA A 48 -0.31 12.53 -7.18
CA ALA A 48 -0.61 13.48 -8.24
C ALA A 48 -0.11 14.89 -7.93
N ARG A 49 -0.15 15.28 -6.67
CA ARG A 49 0.26 16.62 -6.23
C ARG A 49 1.77 16.81 -6.19
N ILE A 50 2.51 15.79 -5.78
CA ILE A 50 3.99 15.84 -5.70
C ILE A 50 4.67 15.51 -7.03
N SER A 51 3.92 15.00 -8.03
CA SER A 51 4.45 14.54 -9.32
C SER A 51 4.44 15.61 -10.41
N ARG A 52 4.29 16.88 -10.06
CA ARG A 52 4.31 17.98 -11.04
C ARG A 52 5.61 17.98 -11.84
N GLY A 53 5.49 18.03 -13.17
CA GLY A 53 6.63 18.05 -14.09
C GLY A 53 7.23 16.68 -14.40
N ARG A 54 6.68 15.60 -13.86
CA ARG A 54 7.07 14.22 -14.18
C ARG A 54 6.11 13.59 -15.18
N THR A 55 6.60 12.66 -15.97
CA THR A 55 5.75 11.86 -16.84
C THR A 55 5.00 10.80 -16.02
N ILE A 56 3.83 10.39 -16.51
CA ILE A 56 3.05 9.31 -15.88
C ILE A 56 3.87 8.03 -15.77
N ARG A 57 4.67 7.72 -16.80
CA ARG A 57 5.55 6.55 -16.79
C ARG A 57 6.60 6.61 -15.69
N GLU A 58 7.29 7.73 -15.52
CA GLU A 58 8.28 7.92 -14.44
C GLU A 58 7.64 7.79 -13.06
N MET A 59 6.44 8.35 -12.90
CA MET A 59 5.70 8.28 -11.65
C MET A 59 5.33 6.84 -11.31
N VAL A 60 4.72 6.11 -12.25
CA VAL A 60 4.29 4.72 -12.03
C VAL A 60 5.50 3.81 -11.77
N LEU A 61 6.52 3.86 -12.63
CA LEU A 61 7.72 3.04 -12.45
C LEU A 61 8.47 3.40 -11.16
N GLY A 62 8.57 4.69 -10.83
CA GLY A 62 9.21 5.13 -9.61
C GLY A 62 8.52 4.59 -8.36
N THR A 63 7.20 4.75 -8.26
CA THR A 63 6.44 4.24 -7.10
C THR A 63 6.52 2.72 -6.99
N MET A 64 6.45 2.00 -8.10
CA MET A 64 6.56 0.54 -8.10
C MET A 64 7.97 0.08 -7.69
N ILE A 65 9.01 0.59 -8.33
CA ILE A 65 10.39 0.12 -8.11
C ILE A 65 10.86 0.46 -6.70
N TYR A 66 10.77 1.74 -6.30
CA TYR A 66 11.29 2.17 -4.99
C TYR A 66 10.46 1.60 -3.83
N GLY A 67 9.13 1.53 -3.97
CA GLY A 67 8.27 0.93 -2.96
C GLY A 67 8.55 -0.57 -2.78
N THR A 68 8.61 -1.31 -3.88
CA THR A 68 8.91 -2.75 -3.87
C THR A 68 10.31 -3.02 -3.33
N PHE A 69 11.32 -2.26 -3.77
CA PHE A 69 12.69 -2.41 -3.30
C PHE A 69 12.80 -2.19 -1.79
N GLY A 70 12.18 -1.13 -1.26
CA GLY A 70 12.17 -0.88 0.18
C GLY A 70 11.51 -2.03 0.98
N SER A 71 10.39 -2.56 0.49
CA SER A 71 9.71 -3.68 1.11
C SER A 71 10.55 -4.97 1.07
N ILE A 72 11.13 -5.31 -0.08
CA ILE A 72 11.99 -6.49 -0.24
C ILE A 72 13.21 -6.38 0.70
N LEU A 73 13.83 -5.21 0.79
CA LEU A 73 14.99 -5.00 1.65
C LEU A 73 14.61 -5.17 3.13
N PHE A 74 13.53 -4.57 3.56
CA PHE A 74 13.08 -4.64 4.94
C PHE A 74 12.67 -6.07 5.34
N PHE A 75 11.79 -6.71 4.57
CA PHE A 75 11.35 -8.08 4.84
C PHE A 75 12.45 -9.10 4.57
N GLY A 76 13.31 -8.87 3.59
CA GLY A 76 14.44 -9.74 3.28
C GLY A 76 15.48 -9.79 4.40
N ILE A 77 15.69 -8.71 5.12
CA ILE A 77 16.66 -8.68 6.22
C ILE A 77 16.01 -9.11 7.54
N LEU A 78 15.01 -8.34 8.00
CA LEU A 78 14.42 -8.57 9.33
C LEU A 78 13.50 -9.80 9.36
N GLY A 79 12.74 -10.03 8.29
CA GLY A 79 11.87 -11.20 8.19
C GLY A 79 12.66 -12.51 8.16
N ASN A 80 13.73 -12.58 7.35
CA ASN A 80 14.59 -13.76 7.31
C ASN A 80 15.35 -13.98 8.62
N PHE A 81 15.74 -12.91 9.31
CA PHE A 81 16.38 -13.04 10.62
C PHE A 81 15.40 -13.63 11.66
N GLY A 82 14.15 -13.15 11.71
CA GLY A 82 13.12 -13.74 12.57
C GLY A 82 12.84 -15.22 12.26
N LEU A 83 12.78 -15.56 10.96
CA LEU A 83 12.63 -16.95 10.51
C LEU A 83 13.85 -17.81 10.90
N TYR A 84 15.06 -17.29 10.77
CA TYR A 84 16.27 -17.96 11.21
C TYR A 84 16.24 -18.26 12.71
N LEU A 85 15.85 -17.32 13.55
CA LEU A 85 15.74 -17.52 14.99
C LEU A 85 14.75 -18.63 15.34
N GLN A 86 13.59 -18.66 14.68
CA GLN A 86 12.58 -19.71 14.84
C GLN A 86 13.10 -21.09 14.43
N LEU A 87 13.66 -21.20 13.22
CA LEU A 87 14.11 -22.47 12.65
C LEU A 87 15.36 -23.02 13.33
N SER A 88 16.24 -22.17 13.81
CA SER A 88 17.45 -22.58 14.57
C SER A 88 17.16 -22.96 16.01
N GLY A 89 15.93 -22.72 16.51
CA GLY A 89 15.57 -22.97 17.89
C GLY A 89 16.24 -22.02 18.90
N GLN A 90 16.86 -20.93 18.43
CA GLN A 90 17.51 -19.96 19.33
C GLN A 90 16.47 -19.10 20.07
N PHE A 91 15.34 -18.82 19.42
CA PHE A 91 14.24 -18.07 20.02
C PHE A 91 12.91 -18.51 19.42
N ASP A 92 11.93 -18.85 20.26
CA ASP A 92 10.58 -19.22 19.81
C ASP A 92 9.77 -17.96 19.51
N VAL A 93 9.91 -17.47 18.29
CA VAL A 93 9.22 -16.27 17.80
C VAL A 93 7.71 -16.46 17.79
N ILE A 94 7.24 -17.64 17.37
CA ILE A 94 5.80 -17.92 17.23
C ILE A 94 5.15 -18.00 18.61
N GLY A 95 5.73 -18.74 19.54
CA GLY A 95 5.23 -18.82 20.91
C GLY A 95 5.18 -17.46 21.57
N PHE A 96 6.26 -16.69 21.47
CA PHE A 96 6.33 -15.34 22.03
C PHE A 96 5.30 -14.38 21.40
N MET A 97 5.10 -14.46 20.08
CA MET A 97 4.11 -13.64 19.39
C MET A 97 2.68 -13.96 19.83
N ASN A 98 2.36 -15.23 20.07
CA ASN A 98 1.03 -15.66 20.52
C ASN A 98 0.73 -15.20 21.95
N GLU A 99 1.74 -15.11 22.82
CA GLU A 99 1.58 -14.68 24.20
C GLU A 99 1.58 -13.16 24.36
N HIS A 100 2.45 -12.44 23.65
CA HIS A 100 2.72 -11.02 23.86
C HIS A 100 2.29 -10.13 22.71
N GLY A 101 1.86 -10.72 21.60
CA GLY A 101 1.45 -10.01 20.38
C GLY A 101 2.61 -9.65 19.44
N ALA A 102 2.27 -9.35 18.19
CA ALA A 102 3.23 -9.07 17.12
C ALA A 102 4.19 -7.88 17.39
N PRO A 103 3.76 -6.75 17.97
CA PRO A 103 4.67 -5.64 18.26
C PRO A 103 5.78 -6.00 19.24
N ALA A 104 5.44 -6.77 20.30
CA ALA A 104 6.42 -7.23 21.28
C ALA A 104 7.40 -8.24 20.67
N ALA A 105 6.92 -9.13 19.80
CA ALA A 105 7.77 -10.08 19.10
C ALA A 105 8.81 -9.40 18.19
N ILE A 106 8.45 -8.30 17.51
CA ILE A 106 9.41 -7.53 16.72
C ILE A 106 10.55 -6.97 17.58
N ILE A 107 10.23 -6.44 18.74
CA ILE A 107 11.24 -5.92 19.67
C ILE A 107 12.12 -7.06 20.19
N ALA A 108 11.51 -8.19 20.57
CA ALA A 108 12.25 -9.36 21.02
C ALA A 108 13.21 -9.93 19.96
N ILE A 109 12.82 -9.91 18.68
CA ILE A 109 13.71 -10.27 17.55
C ILE A 109 14.87 -9.27 17.44
N LEU A 110 14.62 -7.97 17.58
CA LEU A 110 15.67 -6.95 17.54
C LEU A 110 16.64 -7.07 18.72
N GLU A 111 16.17 -7.54 19.88
CA GLU A 111 17.00 -7.81 21.05
C GLU A 111 18.00 -8.95 20.84
N GLN A 112 17.76 -9.86 19.90
CA GLN A 112 18.70 -10.94 19.53
C GLN A 112 19.84 -10.45 18.64
N LEU A 113 19.78 -9.23 18.10
CA LEU A 113 20.82 -8.69 17.25
C LEU A 113 22.03 -8.20 18.06
N PRO A 114 23.25 -8.29 17.49
CA PRO A 114 24.39 -7.60 18.08
C PRO A 114 24.11 -6.10 18.12
N LEU A 115 24.43 -5.44 19.22
CA LEU A 115 24.11 -4.03 19.48
C LEU A 115 22.60 -3.74 19.59
N ALA A 116 21.83 -4.65 20.17
CA ALA A 116 20.37 -4.60 20.30
C ALA A 116 19.83 -3.22 20.70
N LYS A 117 20.40 -2.58 21.72
CA LYS A 117 19.94 -1.25 22.19
C LYS A 117 20.07 -0.17 21.10
N MET A 118 21.16 -0.20 20.32
CA MET A 118 21.35 0.72 19.21
C MET A 118 20.35 0.45 18.08
N MET A 119 20.14 -0.82 17.74
CA MET A 119 19.20 -1.23 16.69
C MET A 119 17.75 -0.86 17.05
N ILE A 120 17.35 -1.08 18.31
CA ILE A 120 16.02 -0.65 18.79
C ILE A 120 15.89 0.88 18.74
N GLY A 121 16.92 1.62 19.12
CA GLY A 121 16.94 3.08 18.98
C GLY A 121 16.76 3.55 17.53
N VAL A 122 17.52 2.99 16.61
CA VAL A 122 17.39 3.29 15.16
C VAL A 122 16.00 2.92 14.65
N PHE A 123 15.50 1.73 15.00
CA PHE A 123 14.17 1.28 14.60
C PHE A 123 13.07 2.22 15.11
N THR A 124 13.18 2.65 16.38
CA THR A 124 12.24 3.61 16.99
C THR A 124 12.24 4.94 16.25
N VAL A 125 13.41 5.49 15.94
CA VAL A 125 13.52 6.74 15.17
C VAL A 125 12.92 6.57 13.76
N LEU A 126 13.21 5.47 13.08
CA LEU A 126 12.61 5.17 11.77
C LEU A 126 11.09 5.06 11.85
N ALA A 127 10.55 4.39 12.88
CA ALA A 127 9.11 4.27 13.09
C ALA A 127 8.46 5.64 13.32
N ILE A 128 9.07 6.52 14.12
CA ILE A 128 8.59 7.88 14.35
C ILE A 128 8.58 8.69 13.05
N ILE A 129 9.66 8.65 12.26
CA ILE A 129 9.75 9.36 10.98
C ILE A 129 8.69 8.83 10.01
N PHE A 130 8.53 7.52 9.91
CA PHE A 130 7.55 6.90 9.04
C PHE A 130 6.12 7.31 9.41
N LEU A 131 5.80 7.27 10.71
CA LEU A 131 4.50 7.67 11.22
C LEU A 131 4.25 9.16 10.96
N ALA A 132 5.21 10.02 11.25
CA ALA A 132 5.11 11.46 11.03
C ALA A 132 4.87 11.80 9.55
N THR A 133 5.58 11.18 8.61
CA THR A 133 5.40 11.41 7.17
C THR A 133 4.03 10.95 6.70
N THR A 134 3.53 9.83 7.21
CA THR A 134 2.21 9.30 6.89
C THR A 134 1.10 10.21 7.40
N PHE A 135 1.15 10.65 8.65
CA PHE A 135 0.14 11.54 9.22
C PHE A 135 0.18 12.94 8.59
N ASP A 136 1.36 13.45 8.30
CA ASP A 136 1.52 14.75 7.65
C ASP A 136 0.88 14.75 6.25
N SER A 137 1.19 13.75 5.44
CA SER A 137 0.60 13.56 4.11
C SER A 137 -0.91 13.39 4.18
N SER A 138 -1.38 12.59 5.12
CA SER A 138 -2.80 12.27 5.31
C SER A 138 -3.59 13.51 5.75
N SER A 139 -3.11 14.23 6.74
CA SER A 139 -3.75 15.45 7.22
C SER A 139 -3.83 16.53 6.14
N PHE A 140 -2.78 16.64 5.32
CA PHE A 140 -2.73 17.57 4.21
C PHE A 140 -3.80 17.27 3.16
N ILE A 141 -3.94 16.01 2.74
CA ILE A 141 -4.93 15.62 1.74
C ILE A 141 -6.35 15.83 2.26
N LEU A 142 -6.65 15.38 3.48
CA LEU A 142 -7.96 15.56 4.09
C LEU A 142 -8.31 17.03 4.22
N ALA A 143 -7.37 17.86 4.69
CA ALA A 143 -7.57 19.29 4.77
C ALA A 143 -7.81 19.94 3.41
N ALA A 144 -7.15 19.46 2.34
CA ALA A 144 -7.32 20.00 1.00
C ALA A 144 -8.68 19.63 0.37
N VAL A 145 -9.15 18.39 0.59
CA VAL A 145 -10.40 17.88 -0.01
C VAL A 145 -11.64 18.52 0.61
N VAL A 146 -11.60 18.86 1.91
CA VAL A 146 -12.75 19.44 2.63
C VAL A 146 -12.94 20.95 2.33
N GLN A 147 -11.98 21.60 1.71
CA GLN A 147 -12.09 23.04 1.41
C GLN A 147 -12.95 23.32 0.18
N LYS A 148 -13.85 24.31 0.28
CA LYS A 148 -14.70 24.76 -0.84
C LYS A 148 -13.92 25.39 -2.01
N LYS A 149 -12.77 25.98 -1.73
CA LYS A 149 -11.89 26.57 -2.75
C LYS A 149 -10.59 25.78 -2.79
N ILE A 150 -10.24 25.29 -3.97
CA ILE A 150 -8.96 24.62 -4.21
C ILE A 150 -7.86 25.67 -4.14
N GLN A 151 -7.21 25.77 -2.99
CA GLN A 151 -6.02 26.58 -2.79
C GLN A 151 -4.76 25.70 -2.95
N SER A 152 -3.65 26.35 -3.27
CA SER A 152 -2.36 25.64 -3.37
C SER A 152 -1.96 24.97 -2.05
N GLU A 153 -2.31 25.57 -0.92
CA GLU A 153 -2.09 25.02 0.42
C GLU A 153 -3.36 25.08 1.26
N PRO A 154 -3.68 24.01 2.01
CA PRO A 154 -4.80 24.00 2.92
C PRO A 154 -4.53 24.91 4.14
N LEU A 155 -5.60 25.43 4.72
CA LEU A 155 -5.53 26.24 5.93
C LEU A 155 -4.84 25.46 7.06
N ARG A 156 -3.88 26.09 7.75
CA ARG A 156 -3.09 25.46 8.82
C ARG A 156 -3.96 24.86 9.92
N TRP A 157 -5.02 25.54 10.33
CA TRP A 157 -5.94 25.06 11.35
C TRP A 157 -6.71 23.80 10.91
N ASN A 158 -7.12 23.73 9.66
CA ASN A 158 -7.79 22.56 9.10
C ASN A 158 -6.84 21.35 9.06
N ARG A 159 -5.59 21.58 8.67
CA ARG A 159 -4.55 20.56 8.68
C ARG A 159 -4.24 20.04 10.09
N LEU A 160 -4.14 20.94 11.08
CA LEU A 160 -3.94 20.56 12.48
C LEU A 160 -5.14 19.77 13.03
N PHE A 161 -6.36 20.19 12.72
CA PHE A 161 -7.56 19.46 13.09
C PHE A 161 -7.54 18.02 12.56
N TRP A 162 -7.24 17.82 11.27
CA TRP A 162 -7.17 16.49 10.68
C TRP A 162 -5.99 15.66 11.21
N ALA A 163 -4.84 16.27 11.46
CA ALA A 163 -3.72 15.61 12.08
C ALA A 163 -4.08 15.06 13.46
N PHE A 164 -4.73 15.87 14.27
CA PHE A 164 -5.20 15.48 15.60
C PHE A 164 -6.26 14.37 15.54
N THR A 165 -7.24 14.51 14.65
CA THR A 165 -8.30 13.51 14.44
C THR A 165 -7.72 12.15 13.99
N LEU A 166 -6.74 12.16 13.09
CA LEU A 166 -6.06 10.94 12.63
C LEU A 166 -5.25 10.26 13.74
N CYS A 167 -4.65 11.02 14.66
CA CYS A 167 -3.96 10.45 15.82
C CYS A 167 -4.93 9.87 16.85
N LEU A 168 -6.10 10.50 17.01
CA LEU A 168 -7.07 10.09 18.01
C LEU A 168 -7.68 8.71 17.69
N LEU A 169 -7.92 8.42 16.41
CA LEU A 169 -8.52 7.15 15.99
C LEU A 169 -7.68 5.92 16.38
N PRO A 170 -6.38 5.83 16.04
CA PRO A 170 -5.54 4.72 16.49
C PRO A 170 -5.41 4.65 18.02
N MET A 171 -5.35 5.79 18.71
CA MET A 171 -5.30 5.80 20.17
C MET A 171 -6.57 5.19 20.79
N VAL A 172 -7.74 5.52 20.27
CA VAL A 172 -8.99 4.94 20.75
C VAL A 172 -9.02 3.43 20.46
N LEU A 173 -8.59 3.01 19.28
CA LEU A 173 -8.55 1.59 18.92
C LEU A 173 -7.58 0.78 19.77
N MET A 174 -6.48 1.36 20.23
CA MET A 174 -5.56 0.71 21.19
C MET A 174 -6.22 0.40 22.55
N PHE A 175 -7.24 1.19 22.95
CA PHE A 175 -7.92 0.99 24.22
C PHE A 175 -9.21 0.17 24.12
N VAL A 176 -9.85 0.16 22.94
CA VAL A 176 -11.21 -0.40 22.76
C VAL A 176 -11.22 -1.66 21.92
N GLY A 177 -10.25 -1.88 21.07
CA GLY A 177 -10.29 -2.99 20.11
C GLY A 177 -8.93 -3.54 19.73
N ASP A 178 -8.97 -4.76 19.22
CA ASP A 178 -7.82 -5.44 18.64
C ASP A 178 -7.59 -5.07 17.17
N LEU A 179 -6.42 -5.46 16.65
CA LEU A 179 -6.05 -5.33 15.25
C LEU A 179 -7.09 -5.95 14.30
N GLU A 180 -7.75 -7.03 14.70
CA GLU A 180 -8.81 -7.71 13.93
C GLU A 180 -10.00 -6.81 13.63
N THR A 181 -10.39 -5.94 14.56
CA THR A 181 -11.47 -4.97 14.34
C THR A 181 -11.12 -3.98 13.23
N LEU A 182 -9.87 -3.50 13.20
CA LEU A 182 -9.40 -2.60 12.17
C LEU A 182 -9.29 -3.30 10.81
N GLN A 183 -8.85 -4.56 10.80
CA GLN A 183 -8.79 -5.39 9.59
C GLN A 183 -10.18 -5.59 8.98
N THR A 184 -11.14 -6.00 9.80
CA THR A 184 -12.53 -6.21 9.38
C THR A 184 -13.15 -4.92 8.84
N ALA A 185 -12.98 -3.80 9.55
CA ALA A 185 -13.48 -2.49 9.10
C ALA A 185 -12.89 -2.09 7.74
N SER A 186 -11.60 -2.36 7.53
CA SER A 186 -10.91 -2.08 6.25
C SER A 186 -11.47 -2.92 5.11
N ILE A 187 -11.74 -4.21 5.34
CA ILE A 187 -12.32 -5.12 4.34
C ILE A 187 -13.73 -4.65 3.93
N VAL A 188 -14.56 -4.30 4.91
CA VAL A 188 -15.91 -3.80 4.64
C VAL A 188 -15.88 -2.49 3.86
N ALA A 189 -14.99 -1.56 4.24
CA ALA A 189 -14.83 -0.28 3.54
C ALA A 189 -14.28 -0.44 2.11
N ALA A 190 -13.50 -1.47 1.83
CA ALA A 190 -12.95 -1.71 0.51
C ALA A 190 -14.02 -2.02 -0.54
N PHE A 191 -15.10 -2.68 -0.15
CA PHE A 191 -16.12 -3.11 -1.10
C PHE A 191 -16.70 -1.97 -1.95
N PRO A 192 -17.24 -0.86 -1.39
CA PRO A 192 -17.71 0.25 -2.21
C PRO A 192 -16.59 0.96 -2.96
N VAL A 193 -15.37 0.99 -2.41
CA VAL A 193 -14.23 1.67 -3.03
C VAL A 193 -13.76 0.97 -4.30
N ILE A 194 -13.92 -0.35 -4.42
CA ILE A 194 -13.61 -1.10 -5.66
C ILE A 194 -14.37 -0.52 -6.86
N PHE A 195 -15.67 -0.22 -6.70
CA PHE A 195 -16.46 0.39 -7.78
C PHE A 195 -15.99 1.80 -8.12
N ILE A 196 -15.63 2.59 -7.11
CA ILE A 196 -15.06 3.92 -7.30
C ILE A 196 -13.72 3.81 -8.07
N MET A 197 -12.86 2.88 -7.72
CA MET A 197 -11.59 2.64 -8.40
C MET A 197 -11.79 2.22 -9.86
N ALA A 198 -12.76 1.37 -10.15
CA ALA A 198 -13.12 0.99 -11.51
C ALA A 198 -13.59 2.21 -12.34
N LEU A 199 -14.43 3.08 -11.77
CA LEU A 199 -14.86 4.32 -12.41
C LEU A 199 -13.70 5.30 -12.62
N LEU A 200 -12.79 5.43 -11.66
CA LEU A 200 -11.59 6.26 -11.79
C LEU A 200 -10.67 5.74 -12.91
N ALA A 201 -10.45 4.42 -12.97
CA ALA A 201 -9.67 3.81 -14.04
C ALA A 201 -10.30 4.05 -15.43
N TRP A 202 -11.61 3.88 -15.54
CA TRP A 202 -12.35 4.19 -16.77
C TRP A 202 -12.23 5.67 -17.18
N SER A 203 -12.42 6.57 -16.22
CA SER A 203 -12.29 8.02 -16.45
C SER A 203 -10.88 8.40 -16.89
N PHE A 204 -9.86 7.82 -16.25
CA PHE A 204 -8.47 8.02 -16.62
C PHE A 204 -8.16 7.56 -18.06
N ILE A 205 -8.59 6.35 -18.44
CA ILE A 205 -8.38 5.82 -19.79
C ILE A 205 -9.02 6.75 -20.83
N LYS A 206 -10.26 7.20 -20.56
CA LYS A 206 -10.96 8.13 -21.44
C LYS A 206 -10.22 9.46 -21.57
N ALA A 207 -9.80 10.06 -20.46
CA ALA A 207 -9.07 11.32 -20.45
C ALA A 207 -7.72 11.20 -21.17
N ALA A 208 -6.95 10.15 -20.85
CA ALA A 208 -5.65 9.89 -21.47
C ALA A 208 -5.77 9.66 -22.97
N THR A 209 -6.80 8.95 -23.43
CA THR A 209 -7.04 8.70 -24.87
C THR A 209 -7.33 10.01 -25.61
N VAL A 210 -8.12 10.91 -25.01
CA VAL A 210 -8.41 12.23 -25.60
C VAL A 210 -7.15 13.08 -25.65
N ASP A 211 -6.39 13.13 -24.56
CA ASP A 211 -5.17 13.93 -24.46
C ASP A 211 -4.10 13.47 -25.45
N ILE A 212 -3.89 12.16 -25.58
CA ILE A 212 -2.97 11.59 -26.58
C ILE A 212 -3.40 11.97 -27.99
N ARG A 213 -4.69 11.88 -28.33
CA ARG A 213 -5.19 12.20 -29.68
C ARG A 213 -5.07 13.68 -30.02
N THR A 214 -5.19 14.56 -29.05
CA THR A 214 -5.10 16.02 -29.22
C THR A 214 -3.67 16.54 -29.11
N SER A 215 -2.73 15.74 -28.65
CA SER A 215 -1.33 16.13 -28.54
C SER A 215 -0.70 16.35 -29.93
N LYS A 216 -0.08 17.50 -30.12
CA LYS A 216 0.63 17.86 -31.38
C LYS A 216 1.81 16.92 -31.70
N HIS A 217 2.27 16.12 -30.75
CA HIS A 217 3.39 15.18 -30.90
C HIS A 217 2.93 13.74 -31.15
N TYR A 218 1.63 13.51 -31.21
CA TYR A 218 1.10 12.19 -31.50
C TYR A 218 1.12 11.93 -32.98
N HIS A 219 2.12 11.18 -33.44
CA HIS A 219 2.09 10.55 -34.75
C HIS A 219 1.43 9.18 -34.63
N SER A 220 0.20 9.05 -35.13
CA SER A 220 -0.41 7.75 -35.35
C SER A 220 0.54 6.93 -36.22
N SER A 221 1.02 5.80 -35.73
CA SER A 221 1.71 4.81 -36.56
C SER A 221 0.67 4.13 -37.45
N THR A 222 0.22 4.85 -38.46
CA THR A 222 -0.56 4.25 -39.57
C THR A 222 0.44 3.38 -40.33
N ILE A 223 0.33 2.08 -40.16
CA ILE A 223 1.01 1.13 -41.03
C ILE A 223 0.39 1.33 -42.43
N TYR A 224 1.08 2.07 -43.28
CA TYR A 224 0.76 2.09 -44.70
C TYR A 224 1.07 0.69 -45.25
N ILE A 225 0.04 -0.14 -45.39
CA ILE A 225 0.12 -1.33 -46.20
C ILE A 225 0.24 -0.80 -47.63
N HIS A 226 1.46 -0.83 -48.14
CA HIS A 226 1.73 -0.56 -49.56
C HIS A 226 1.08 -1.71 -50.36
N THR A 227 -0.19 -1.55 -50.74
CA THR A 227 -0.76 -2.37 -51.77
C THR A 227 -0.02 -2.00 -53.07
N LYS A 228 0.91 -2.87 -53.41
CA LYS A 228 1.58 -2.83 -54.72
C LYS A 228 0.49 -3.05 -55.75
N ASN A 229 0.07 -1.96 -56.42
CA ASN A 229 -0.75 -2.05 -57.62
C ASN A 229 0.06 -2.81 -58.66
N THR A 230 -0.33 -4.06 -58.89
CA THR A 230 0.02 -4.82 -60.08
C THR A 230 -0.96 -4.42 -61.18
N ASP A 231 -0.78 -3.26 -61.74
CA ASP A 231 -1.39 -2.84 -62.97
C ASP A 231 -0.29 -2.18 -63.81
N ASP A 232 0.57 -3.00 -64.39
CA ASP A 232 1.39 -2.71 -65.55
C ASP A 232 1.76 -4.03 -66.19
N GLU A 233 0.86 -4.53 -67.07
CA GLU A 233 1.13 -5.29 -68.25
C GLU A 233 0.04 -4.98 -69.36
#